data_db2e3f75c9cd49a68e94c28be40d30db
#
_entry.id   db2e3f75c9cd49a68e94c28be40d30db
#
_cell.length_a   1.000
_cell.length_b   1.000
_cell.length_c   1.000
_cell.angle_alpha   90.00
_cell.angle_beta   90.00
_cell.angle_gamma   90.00
#
_symmetry.space_group_name_H-M   'P 1'
#
loop_
_entity.id
_entity.type
_entity.pdbx_description
1 polymer ?
#
loop_
_entity_poly.entity_id
_entity_poly.type
_entity_poly.pdbx_seq_one_letter_code
_entity_poly.pdbx_strand_id
1 'polypeptide(L)'
;VRAVGKQPARISDADGFVLNRLQYALFSEASQLVDEGVASAEDVDTIVRTTFGFRLPFFGPFAIADMAGLDVYRFCFESLQGRWPERFATPRALAEHVENGRLGTKSGGGFLDVPAERVPELVAYRNKAYARMAQLIDELGPAPLGKEGDR
;
A
#
# COMPACT_ATOMS: atom_id res chain seq x y z
N VAL A 1 22.72 3.53 13.15
CA VAL A 1 21.38 2.98 12.87
C VAL A 1 21.51 1.65 12.14
N ARG A 2 22.24 1.57 10.99
CA ARG A 2 22.43 0.32 10.22
C ARG A 2 23.12 -0.78 11.02
N ALA A 3 24.07 -0.43 11.87
CA ALA A 3 24.80 -1.39 12.72
C ALA A 3 23.91 -2.16 13.72
N VAL A 4 22.72 -1.65 14.01
CA VAL A 4 21.72 -2.31 14.88
C VAL A 4 20.52 -2.85 14.08
N GLY A 5 20.72 -3.16 12.80
CA GLY A 5 19.72 -3.77 11.93
C GLY A 5 18.54 -2.86 11.51
N LYS A 6 18.63 -1.55 11.75
CA LYS A 6 17.59 -0.58 11.36
C LYS A 6 17.88 0.03 9.99
N GLN A 7 16.83 0.23 9.20
CA GLN A 7 16.91 0.95 7.93
C GLN A 7 16.57 2.43 8.15
N PRO A 8 17.50 3.36 7.90
CA PRO A 8 17.23 4.79 8.04
C PRO A 8 16.44 5.31 6.84
N ALA A 9 15.50 6.22 7.10
CA ALA A 9 14.86 7.06 6.09
C ALA A 9 15.17 8.53 6.38
N ARG A 10 15.36 9.33 5.33
CA ARG A 10 15.49 10.78 5.44
C ARG A 10 14.13 11.43 5.28
N ILE A 11 13.76 12.25 6.24
CA ILE A 11 12.54 13.04 6.21
C ILE A 11 12.87 14.47 6.61
N SER A 12 12.09 15.43 6.12
CA SER A 12 12.07 16.79 6.65
C SER A 12 11.25 16.81 7.94
N ASP A 13 11.54 17.77 8.81
CA ASP A 13 10.71 17.99 9.99
C ASP A 13 9.31 18.45 9.55
N ALA A 14 8.29 17.74 10.03
CA ALA A 14 6.90 18.02 9.69
C ALA A 14 5.98 17.51 10.81
N ASP A 15 4.88 18.23 11.05
CA ASP A 15 3.88 17.86 12.04
C ASP A 15 3.36 16.44 11.81
N GLY A 16 3.33 15.66 12.88
CA GLY A 16 2.83 14.28 12.91
C GLY A 16 3.78 13.24 12.32
N PHE A 17 4.94 13.61 11.80
CA PHE A 17 5.89 12.72 11.13
C PHE A 17 5.25 11.84 10.03
N VAL A 18 6.06 11.22 9.20
CA VAL A 18 5.60 10.34 8.10
C VAL A 18 4.82 9.13 8.64
N LEU A 19 5.35 8.49 9.70
CA LEU A 19 4.72 7.30 10.29
C LEU A 19 3.30 7.59 10.75
N ASN A 20 3.13 8.60 11.62
CA ASN A 20 1.82 8.88 12.22
C ASN A 20 0.81 9.32 11.16
N ARG A 21 1.23 10.15 10.20
CA ARG A 21 0.34 10.60 9.13
C ARG A 21 -0.20 9.44 8.29
N LEU A 22 0.65 8.49 7.91
CA LEU A 22 0.22 7.32 7.13
C LEU A 22 -0.64 6.36 7.95
N GLN A 23 -0.22 6.08 9.20
CA GLN A 23 -0.96 5.18 10.08
C GLN A 23 -2.35 5.71 10.41
N TYR A 24 -2.47 6.98 10.77
CA TYR A 24 -3.76 7.56 11.12
C TYR A 24 -4.64 7.85 9.90
N ALA A 25 -4.08 8.10 8.71
CA ALA A 25 -4.86 8.16 7.49
C ALA A 25 -5.53 6.81 7.17
N LEU A 26 -4.79 5.71 7.30
CA LEU A 26 -5.35 4.36 7.15
C LEU A 26 -6.44 4.08 8.20
N PHE A 27 -6.16 4.38 9.49
CA PHE A 27 -7.12 4.16 10.57
C PHE A 27 -8.38 5.02 10.40
N SER A 28 -8.23 6.28 9.99
CA SER A 28 -9.37 7.18 9.74
C SER A 28 -10.28 6.62 8.65
N GLU A 29 -9.72 6.14 7.55
CA GLU A 29 -10.49 5.54 6.46
C GLU A 29 -11.15 4.23 6.90
N ALA A 30 -10.43 3.36 7.61
CA ALA A 30 -10.97 2.13 8.17
C ALA A 30 -12.15 2.38 9.13
N SER A 31 -12.05 3.40 10.00
CA SER A 31 -13.12 3.77 10.93
C SER A 31 -14.35 4.29 10.20
N GLN A 32 -14.17 5.08 9.14
CA GLN A 32 -15.29 5.58 8.33
C GLN A 32 -16.06 4.44 7.65
N LEU A 33 -15.38 3.40 7.16
CA LEU A 33 -16.04 2.23 6.58
C LEU A 33 -16.94 1.50 7.60
N VAL A 34 -16.52 1.45 8.86
CA VAL A 34 -17.32 0.88 9.95
C VAL A 34 -18.49 1.80 10.31
N ASP A 35 -18.25 3.11 10.44
CA ASP A 35 -19.29 4.10 10.75
C ASP A 35 -20.37 4.17 9.66
N GLU A 36 -19.99 4.02 8.39
CA GLU A 36 -20.88 3.95 7.23
C GLU A 36 -21.62 2.60 7.12
N GLY A 37 -21.29 1.61 7.96
CA GLY A 37 -21.88 0.28 7.93
C GLY A 37 -21.50 -0.55 6.70
N VAL A 38 -20.38 -0.22 6.06
CA VAL A 38 -19.89 -0.93 4.86
C VAL A 38 -19.30 -2.29 5.22
N ALA A 39 -18.58 -2.36 6.35
CA ALA A 39 -17.98 -3.59 6.85
C ALA A 39 -17.80 -3.56 8.37
N SER A 40 -17.68 -4.72 8.99
CA SER A 40 -17.25 -4.82 10.39
C SER A 40 -15.76 -4.49 10.55
N ALA A 41 -15.31 -4.17 11.76
CA ALA A 41 -13.90 -3.96 12.04
C ALA A 41 -13.05 -5.20 11.72
N GLU A 42 -13.58 -6.40 12.02
CA GLU A 42 -12.93 -7.69 11.71
C GLU A 42 -12.80 -7.91 10.20
N ASP A 43 -13.82 -7.54 9.41
CA ASP A 43 -13.76 -7.65 7.95
C ASP A 43 -12.77 -6.66 7.35
N VAL A 44 -12.74 -5.41 7.84
CA VAL A 44 -11.75 -4.40 7.43
C VAL A 44 -10.34 -4.90 7.71
N ASP A 45 -10.06 -5.40 8.91
CA ASP A 45 -8.77 -5.97 9.27
C ASP A 45 -8.39 -7.16 8.38
N THR A 46 -9.35 -8.03 8.10
CA THR A 46 -9.14 -9.17 7.21
C THR A 46 -8.80 -8.72 5.80
N ILE A 47 -9.54 -7.77 5.23
CA ILE A 47 -9.27 -7.21 3.90
C ILE A 47 -7.88 -6.59 3.87
N VAL A 48 -7.55 -5.73 4.83
CA VAL A 48 -6.24 -5.06 4.87
C VAL A 48 -5.11 -6.08 4.94
N ARG A 49 -5.17 -7.05 5.87
CA ARG A 49 -4.12 -8.06 6.07
C ARG A 49 -3.90 -8.96 4.86
N THR A 50 -4.97 -9.34 4.17
CA THR A 50 -4.91 -10.33 3.09
C THR A 50 -4.71 -9.73 1.71
N THR A 51 -4.84 -8.40 1.57
CA THR A 51 -4.69 -7.71 0.29
C THR A 51 -3.45 -6.81 0.25
N PHE A 52 -3.63 -5.50 0.35
CA PHE A 52 -2.50 -4.57 0.19
C PHE A 52 -1.53 -4.59 1.39
N GLY A 53 -2.01 -4.81 2.61
CA GLY A 53 -1.18 -4.92 3.80
C GLY A 53 -0.18 -6.07 3.72
N PHE A 54 -0.56 -7.19 3.10
CA PHE A 54 0.29 -8.32 2.80
C PHE A 54 1.58 -7.96 2.01
N ARG A 55 1.52 -6.87 1.24
CA ARG A 55 2.62 -6.41 0.36
C ARG A 55 3.59 -5.48 1.07
N LEU A 56 3.11 -4.76 2.10
CA LEU A 56 3.84 -3.68 2.77
C LEU A 56 5.17 -4.08 3.42
N PRO A 57 5.38 -5.30 3.93
CA PRO A 57 6.69 -5.73 4.43
C PRO A 57 7.80 -5.71 3.38
N PHE A 58 7.46 -5.78 2.09
CA PHE A 58 8.41 -5.86 0.97
C PHE A 58 8.46 -4.59 0.13
N PHE A 59 7.33 -3.91 0.00
CA PHE A 59 7.16 -2.76 -0.89
C PHE A 59 6.35 -1.67 -0.20
N GLY A 60 6.89 -0.46 -0.17
CA GLY A 60 6.12 0.71 0.24
C GLY A 60 5.06 1.10 -0.78
N PRO A 61 4.18 2.06 -0.43
CA PRO A 61 3.03 2.44 -1.27
C PRO A 61 3.43 2.90 -2.68
N PHE A 62 4.54 3.60 -2.86
CA PHE A 62 4.98 4.05 -4.17
C PHE A 62 5.49 2.90 -5.05
N ALA A 63 6.24 1.95 -4.50
CA ALA A 63 6.67 0.77 -5.23
C ALA A 63 5.47 -0.10 -5.66
N ILE A 64 4.45 -0.22 -4.80
CA ILE A 64 3.21 -0.94 -5.12
C ILE A 64 2.46 -0.23 -6.26
N ALA A 65 2.34 1.10 -6.20
CA ALA A 65 1.68 1.89 -7.23
C ALA A 65 2.42 1.80 -8.58
N ASP A 66 3.76 1.91 -8.58
CA ASP A 66 4.58 1.80 -9.78
C ASP A 66 4.48 0.41 -10.45
N MET A 67 4.40 -0.66 -9.66
CA MET A 67 4.20 -2.01 -10.18
C MET A 67 2.78 -2.24 -10.72
N ALA A 68 1.77 -1.56 -10.18
CA ALA A 68 0.39 -1.67 -10.63
C ALA A 68 0.10 -0.79 -11.86
N GLY A 69 0.79 0.32 -11.96
CA GLY A 69 0.62 1.35 -12.98
C GLY A 69 -0.06 2.61 -12.42
N LEU A 70 0.59 3.76 -12.59
CA LEU A 70 0.10 5.03 -12.05
C LEU A 70 -1.16 5.54 -12.77
N ASP A 71 -1.33 5.18 -14.04
CA ASP A 71 -2.58 5.43 -14.78
C ASP A 71 -3.77 4.68 -14.19
N VAL A 72 -3.57 3.43 -13.72
CA VAL A 72 -4.61 2.67 -13.00
C VAL A 72 -4.95 3.34 -11.68
N TYR A 73 -3.93 3.80 -10.94
CA TYR A 73 -4.14 4.55 -9.70
C TYR A 73 -4.93 5.84 -9.94
N ARG A 74 -4.56 6.61 -10.99
CA ARG A 74 -5.30 7.81 -11.38
C ARG A 74 -6.76 7.50 -11.68
N PHE A 75 -7.04 6.47 -12.48
CA PHE A 75 -8.40 6.04 -12.78
C PHE A 75 -9.20 5.68 -11.52
N CYS A 76 -8.59 4.99 -10.56
CA CYS A 76 -9.23 4.67 -9.28
C CYS A 76 -9.56 5.94 -8.48
N PHE A 77 -8.63 6.90 -8.39
CA PHE A 77 -8.87 8.18 -7.72
C PHE A 77 -10.01 8.95 -8.40
N GLU A 78 -10.02 9.07 -9.71
CA GLU A 78 -11.07 9.75 -10.48
C GLU A 78 -12.46 9.09 -10.26
N SER A 79 -12.50 7.76 -10.19
CA SER A 79 -13.72 7.01 -9.89
C SER A 79 -14.24 7.28 -8.47
N LEU A 80 -13.38 7.26 -7.47
CA LEU A 80 -13.73 7.52 -6.07
C LEU A 80 -14.07 9.00 -5.83
N GLN A 81 -13.36 9.91 -6.48
CA GLN A 81 -13.59 11.35 -6.40
C GLN A 81 -15.02 11.74 -6.84
N GLY A 82 -15.60 10.98 -7.77
CA GLY A 82 -17.00 11.19 -8.18
C GLY A 82 -18.00 11.09 -7.02
N ARG A 83 -17.71 10.28 -6.01
CA ARG A 83 -18.55 10.11 -4.81
C ARG A 83 -18.03 10.94 -3.63
N TRP A 84 -16.73 11.05 -3.46
CA TRP A 84 -16.08 11.73 -2.33
C TRP A 84 -15.01 12.71 -2.85
N PRO A 85 -15.42 13.87 -3.38
CA PRO A 85 -14.53 14.77 -4.13
C PRO A 85 -13.34 15.33 -3.32
N GLU A 86 -13.53 15.59 -2.02
CA GLU A 86 -12.47 16.11 -1.16
C GLU A 86 -11.59 14.98 -0.59
N ARG A 87 -12.21 13.85 -0.25
CA ARG A 87 -11.55 12.71 0.40
C ARG A 87 -10.61 11.96 -0.56
N PHE A 88 -10.99 11.86 -1.84
CA PHE A 88 -10.24 11.14 -2.87
C PHE A 88 -9.87 12.05 -4.06
N ALA A 89 -9.56 13.31 -3.80
CA ALA A 89 -8.98 14.15 -4.84
C ALA A 89 -7.68 13.53 -5.37
N THR A 90 -7.52 13.49 -6.69
CA THR A 90 -6.31 12.95 -7.30
C THR A 90 -5.06 13.70 -6.81
N PRO A 91 -4.10 13.04 -6.18
CA PRO A 91 -2.89 13.69 -5.70
C PRO A 91 -2.12 14.36 -6.87
N ARG A 92 -1.67 15.60 -6.67
CA ARG A 92 -0.94 16.36 -7.71
C ARG A 92 0.25 15.60 -8.26
N ALA A 93 1.07 14.99 -7.38
CA ALA A 93 2.23 14.22 -7.81
C ALA A 93 1.87 13.01 -8.69
N LEU A 94 0.72 12.36 -8.43
CA LEU A 94 0.23 11.28 -9.27
C LEU A 94 -0.18 11.79 -10.65
N ALA A 95 -0.93 12.90 -10.70
CA ALA A 95 -1.36 13.52 -11.96
C ALA A 95 -0.15 13.93 -12.81
N GLU A 96 0.82 14.63 -12.22
CA GLU A 96 2.06 15.07 -12.88
C GLU A 96 2.86 13.88 -13.46
N HIS A 97 2.99 12.76 -12.74
CA HIS A 97 3.66 11.57 -13.27
C HIS A 97 2.94 11.00 -14.49
N VAL A 98 1.62 10.84 -14.40
CA VAL A 98 0.82 10.27 -15.51
C VAL A 98 0.87 11.18 -16.74
N GLU A 99 0.74 12.49 -16.58
CA GLU A 99 0.83 13.48 -17.68
C GLU A 99 2.19 13.48 -18.37
N ASN A 100 3.25 13.19 -17.64
CA ASN A 100 4.61 13.05 -18.18
C ASN A 100 4.93 11.64 -18.71
N GLY A 101 3.96 10.75 -18.81
CA GLY A 101 4.14 9.38 -19.29
C GLY A 101 4.92 8.47 -18.35
N ARG A 102 5.15 8.88 -17.11
CA ARG A 102 5.83 8.10 -16.06
C ARG A 102 4.79 7.21 -15.37
N LEU A 103 4.51 6.06 -15.96
CA LEU A 103 3.41 5.18 -15.57
C LEU A 103 3.83 4.02 -14.63
N GLY A 104 5.03 4.08 -14.08
CA GLY A 104 5.61 3.03 -13.24
C GLY A 104 6.49 2.07 -14.04
N THR A 105 6.60 0.82 -13.59
CA THR A 105 7.51 -0.17 -14.16
C THR A 105 7.30 -0.42 -15.66
N LYS A 106 6.09 -0.28 -16.16
CA LYS A 106 5.78 -0.48 -17.59
C LYS A 106 6.32 0.61 -18.51
N SER A 107 6.68 1.78 -17.97
CA SER A 107 7.29 2.89 -18.72
C SER A 107 8.74 3.18 -18.32
N GLY A 108 9.36 2.29 -17.52
CA GLY A 108 10.73 2.46 -17.02
C GLY A 108 10.86 3.38 -15.80
N GLY A 109 9.75 3.92 -15.27
CA GLY A 109 9.76 4.75 -14.09
C GLY A 109 8.41 5.36 -13.77
N GLY A 110 8.21 5.67 -12.49
CA GLY A 110 7.07 6.36 -11.91
C GLY A 110 7.59 7.25 -10.79
N PHE A 111 7.12 7.06 -9.57
CA PHE A 111 7.72 7.63 -8.38
C PHE A 111 9.14 7.11 -8.14
N LEU A 112 9.37 5.85 -8.51
CA LEU A 112 10.67 5.19 -8.46
C LEU A 112 11.13 4.89 -9.88
N ASP A 113 12.45 4.96 -10.11
CA ASP A 113 13.04 4.58 -11.39
C ASP A 113 13.37 3.09 -11.35
N VAL A 114 12.70 2.33 -12.21
CA VAL A 114 12.95 0.90 -12.39
C VAL A 114 13.23 0.66 -13.87
N PRO A 115 14.51 0.60 -14.27
CA PRO A 115 14.89 0.32 -15.64
C PRO A 115 14.25 -0.98 -16.15
N ALA A 116 13.87 -1.01 -17.43
CA ALA A 116 13.11 -2.12 -18.01
C ALA A 116 13.83 -3.47 -17.82
N GLU A 117 15.15 -3.48 -17.90
CA GLU A 117 16.00 -4.67 -17.69
C GLU A 117 15.94 -5.22 -16.26
N ARG A 118 15.56 -4.38 -15.26
CA ARG A 118 15.40 -4.78 -13.85
C ARG A 118 14.01 -5.30 -13.51
N VAL A 119 13.02 -5.09 -14.37
CA VAL A 119 11.63 -5.51 -14.12
C VAL A 119 11.49 -7.01 -13.91
N PRO A 120 12.15 -7.91 -14.69
CA PRO A 120 12.07 -9.34 -14.46
C PRO A 120 12.63 -9.75 -13.08
N GLU A 121 13.73 -9.14 -12.63
CA GLU A 121 14.31 -9.38 -11.30
C GLU A 121 13.34 -8.95 -10.19
N LEU A 122 12.73 -7.77 -10.33
CA LEU A 122 11.74 -7.24 -9.40
C LEU A 122 10.52 -8.17 -9.28
N VAL A 123 10.02 -8.67 -10.40
CA VAL A 123 8.88 -9.62 -10.45
C VAL A 123 9.26 -10.94 -9.78
N ALA A 124 10.45 -11.48 -10.05
CA ALA A 124 10.93 -12.70 -9.41
C ALA A 124 11.07 -12.53 -7.89
N TYR A 125 11.63 -11.41 -7.42
CA TYR A 125 11.71 -11.06 -6.01
C TYR A 125 10.32 -10.99 -5.38
N ARG A 126 9.39 -10.25 -5.98
CA ARG A 126 8.00 -10.12 -5.50
C ARG A 126 7.33 -11.48 -5.34
N ASN A 127 7.40 -12.32 -6.37
CA ASN A 127 6.76 -13.64 -6.35
C ASN A 127 7.33 -14.53 -5.25
N LYS A 128 8.66 -14.53 -5.07
CA LYS A 128 9.33 -15.26 -3.98
C LYS A 128 8.93 -14.73 -2.61
N ALA A 129 8.90 -13.40 -2.44
CA ALA A 129 8.56 -12.74 -1.20
C ALA A 129 7.11 -13.08 -0.79
N TYR A 130 6.17 -12.99 -1.72
CA TYR A 130 4.76 -13.30 -1.46
C TYR A 130 4.53 -14.77 -1.15
N ALA A 131 5.20 -15.68 -1.86
CA ALA A 131 5.11 -17.11 -1.55
C ALA A 131 5.64 -17.44 -0.14
N ARG A 132 6.74 -16.80 0.28
CA ARG A 132 7.29 -16.97 1.64
C ARG A 132 6.40 -16.36 2.72
N MET A 133 5.80 -15.20 2.46
CA MET A 133 4.86 -14.59 3.39
C MET A 133 3.60 -15.45 3.56
N ALA A 134 3.07 -16.00 2.47
CA ALA A 134 1.93 -16.90 2.53
C ALA A 134 2.23 -18.14 3.39
N GLN A 135 3.40 -18.76 3.20
CA GLN A 135 3.85 -19.87 4.03
C GLN A 135 3.94 -19.50 5.52
N LEU A 136 4.54 -18.34 5.84
CA LEU A 136 4.66 -17.86 7.21
C LEU A 136 3.28 -17.63 7.86
N ILE A 137 2.34 -17.04 7.13
CA ILE A 137 0.98 -16.82 7.63
C ILE A 137 0.27 -18.15 7.90
N ASP A 138 0.43 -19.13 7.01
CA ASP A 138 -0.13 -20.47 7.17
C ASP A 138 0.48 -21.20 8.37
N GLU A 139 1.79 -21.15 8.54
CA GLU A 139 2.51 -21.73 9.69
C GLU A 139 2.08 -21.13 11.04
N LEU A 140 1.86 -19.81 11.10
CA LEU A 140 1.47 -19.12 12.33
C LEU A 140 -0.02 -19.30 12.65
N GLY A 141 -0.84 -19.58 11.65
CA GLY A 141 -2.30 -19.59 11.79
C GLY A 141 -2.90 -18.21 12.11
N PRO A 142 -4.19 -18.15 12.41
CA PRO A 142 -4.88 -16.90 12.70
C PRO A 142 -4.41 -16.26 14.02
N ALA A 143 -4.31 -14.93 14.05
CA ALA A 143 -4.05 -14.21 15.27
C ALA A 143 -5.17 -14.41 16.30
N PRO A 144 -4.88 -14.56 17.60
CA PRO A 144 -5.88 -14.84 18.63
C PRO A 144 -6.63 -13.55 19.06
N LEU A 145 -7.32 -12.90 18.11
CA LEU A 145 -8.02 -11.62 18.32
C LEU A 145 -9.54 -11.78 18.49
N GLY A 146 -10.11 -12.96 18.23
CA GLY A 146 -11.55 -13.21 18.33
C GLY A 146 -11.97 -13.84 19.67
N LYS A 147 -13.29 -13.88 19.92
CA LYS A 147 -13.84 -14.65 21.03
C LYS A 147 -13.60 -16.14 20.77
N GLU A 148 -13.22 -16.90 21.81
CA GLU A 148 -13.22 -18.36 21.75
C GLU A 148 -14.63 -18.85 21.40
N GLY A 149 -14.84 -19.31 20.16
CA GLY A 149 -16.13 -19.86 19.71
C GLY A 149 -16.45 -19.69 18.22
N ASP A 150 -15.80 -18.81 17.51
CA ASP A 150 -16.02 -18.57 16.07
C ASP A 150 -14.97 -19.28 15.17
N ARG A 151 -14.65 -20.53 15.46
CA ARG A 151 -13.79 -21.39 14.62
C ARG A 151 -14.58 -22.48 13.95
#